data_3973440aa55b00fbda7ef130d917e32e
#
_entry.id   3973440aa55b00fbda7ef130d917e32e
#
_cell.length_a   1.000
_cell.length_b   1.000
_cell.length_c   1.000
_cell.angle_alpha   90.00
_cell.angle_beta   90.00
_cell.angle_gamma   90.00
#
_symmetry.space_group_name_H-M   'P 1'
#
loop_
_entity.id
_entity.type
_entity.pdbx_description
1 polymer ?
#
loop_
_entity_poly.entity_id
_entity_poly.type
_entity_poly.pdbx_seq_one_letter_code
_entity_poly.pdbx_strand_id
1 'polypeptide(L)'
;MNFDPKDPKWFNRDRFVLSAGHGSAMLYSLLYFNQFNLSLDDIKQFRQLGSLTPGHPEYGHTDGIDATTGPLGQGLGMAVGMAMAERHLAAVYNRPGYNIIDHYTYALVGDGDLMEGLSQEAINIAGNKKLSKLVVLYDSNNISLDGPLDLSTSENAAGRFKAAGWDYSLVQDGNDLAEIEAAIKAAKKSDRPSIIEVKTVIGYGTPLQGTNKVHGAAIGEDNVKATRKFYNWDLAPFEFTKDIYDQYQGYLDIKSVQYQKWQDLYRKYSLEFTNEVSQLTAKTLDTADIKTSYKTGDEIATRNVSSELMQQIAKKNPQFWGGAADLSSSNKTYLSDDGNFTDGNPIGRNIFFGVREFGMATAINGINLHGGSRAFGSTFFVFSDYLKAAIRLAALQKLPSTFVFLMIH
;
A
#
# COMPACT_ATOMS: atom_id res chain seq x y z
N MET A 1 -12.37 -7.89 -3.75
CA MET A 1 -11.04 -7.65 -4.33
C MET A 1 -10.84 -8.53 -5.55
N ASN A 2 -10.10 -8.03 -6.56
CA ASN A 2 -9.69 -8.78 -7.75
C ASN A 2 -8.26 -9.28 -7.57
N PHE A 3 -8.07 -10.60 -7.63
CA PHE A 3 -6.76 -11.27 -7.56
C PHE A 3 -6.86 -12.65 -8.21
N ASP A 4 -5.72 -13.25 -8.53
CA ASP A 4 -5.60 -14.66 -8.90
C ASP A 4 -4.46 -15.29 -8.11
N PRO A 5 -4.69 -16.34 -7.31
CA PRO A 5 -3.64 -16.94 -6.48
C PRO A 5 -2.56 -17.66 -7.30
N LYS A 6 -2.86 -18.03 -8.55
CA LYS A 6 -1.89 -18.64 -9.48
C LYS A 6 -1.00 -17.60 -10.16
N ASP A 7 -1.43 -16.32 -10.16
CA ASP A 7 -0.64 -15.18 -10.61
C ASP A 7 -0.69 -14.06 -9.54
N PRO A 8 -0.02 -14.24 -8.39
CA PRO A 8 0.00 -13.26 -7.30
C PRO A 8 0.64 -11.92 -7.71
N LYS A 9 1.27 -11.88 -8.88
CA LYS A 9 1.87 -10.67 -9.47
C LYS A 9 1.06 -10.08 -10.62
N TRP A 10 -0.15 -10.57 -10.84
CA TRP A 10 -1.06 -9.99 -11.84
C TRP A 10 -1.08 -8.48 -11.75
N PHE A 11 -0.74 -7.81 -12.83
CA PHE A 11 -0.51 -6.35 -12.82
C PHE A 11 -1.76 -5.55 -12.44
N ASN A 12 -2.94 -5.95 -12.92
CA ASN A 12 -4.22 -5.29 -12.64
C ASN A 12 -4.99 -5.89 -11.44
N ARG A 13 -4.33 -6.65 -10.56
CA ARG A 13 -4.97 -7.10 -9.33
C ARG A 13 -5.19 -5.93 -8.36
N ASP A 14 -6.20 -6.00 -7.53
CA ASP A 14 -6.30 -5.10 -6.38
C ASP A 14 -5.11 -5.31 -5.44
N ARG A 15 -4.74 -4.26 -4.71
CA ARG A 15 -3.68 -4.31 -3.68
C ARG A 15 -4.33 -4.32 -2.30
N PHE A 16 -3.76 -5.09 -1.40
CA PHE A 16 -4.17 -5.11 0.01
C PHE A 16 -2.98 -4.90 0.92
N VAL A 17 -2.98 -3.80 1.66
CA VAL A 17 -1.93 -3.46 2.62
C VAL A 17 -2.47 -3.58 4.03
N LEU A 18 -1.99 -4.59 4.76
CA LEU A 18 -2.23 -4.69 6.21
C LEU A 18 -1.27 -3.74 6.93
N SER A 19 -1.66 -2.48 7.13
CA SER A 19 -0.83 -1.48 7.79
C SER A 19 -0.63 -1.82 9.28
N ALA A 20 -1.70 -2.27 9.95
CA ALA A 20 -1.64 -2.88 11.27
C ALA A 20 -1.01 -4.29 11.19
N GLY A 21 0.27 -4.36 10.85
CA GLY A 21 0.97 -5.60 10.49
C GLY A 21 0.95 -6.69 11.56
N HIS A 22 0.71 -6.34 12.83
CA HIS A 22 0.54 -7.30 13.92
C HIS A 22 -0.73 -8.17 13.80
N GLY A 23 -1.71 -7.79 12.95
CA GLY A 23 -2.86 -8.61 12.56
C GLY A 23 -2.56 -9.69 11.51
N SER A 24 -1.31 -10.03 11.27
CA SER A 24 -0.82 -10.89 10.19
C SER A 24 -1.46 -12.28 10.15
N ALA A 25 -1.83 -12.86 11.29
CA ALA A 25 -2.49 -14.18 11.34
C ALA A 25 -3.80 -14.20 10.52
N MET A 26 -4.58 -13.12 10.56
CA MET A 26 -5.78 -12.96 9.72
C MET A 26 -5.40 -12.99 8.24
N LEU A 27 -4.39 -12.22 7.85
CA LEU A 27 -3.97 -12.13 6.44
C LEU A 27 -3.46 -13.48 5.92
N TYR A 28 -2.61 -14.18 6.68
CA TYR A 28 -2.13 -15.51 6.28
C TYR A 28 -3.27 -16.54 6.18
N SER A 29 -4.24 -16.49 7.09
CA SER A 29 -5.42 -17.35 7.02
C SER A 29 -6.23 -17.09 5.75
N LEU A 30 -6.44 -15.82 5.40
CA LEU A 30 -7.12 -15.44 4.17
C LEU A 30 -6.35 -15.86 2.91
N LEU A 31 -5.02 -15.72 2.92
CA LEU A 31 -4.18 -16.20 1.81
C LEU A 31 -4.28 -17.71 1.64
N TYR A 32 -4.25 -18.47 2.74
CA TYR A 32 -4.43 -19.91 2.73
C TYR A 32 -5.78 -20.33 2.11
N PHE A 33 -6.89 -19.79 2.62
CA PHE A 33 -8.22 -20.13 2.11
C PHE A 33 -8.44 -19.69 0.66
N ASN A 34 -7.78 -18.62 0.23
CA ASN A 34 -7.79 -18.18 -1.17
C ASN A 34 -6.73 -18.87 -2.02
N GLN A 35 -6.13 -19.98 -1.55
CA GLN A 35 -5.24 -20.87 -2.29
C GLN A 35 -3.97 -20.18 -2.86
N PHE A 36 -3.48 -19.15 -2.18
CA PHE A 36 -2.10 -18.70 -2.44
C PHE A 36 -1.12 -19.80 -2.04
N ASN A 37 0.13 -19.69 -2.47
CA ASN A 37 1.20 -20.67 -2.18
C ASN A 37 1.57 -20.68 -0.69
N LEU A 38 0.62 -21.09 0.14
CA LEU A 38 0.73 -21.18 1.60
C LEU A 38 -0.05 -22.40 2.08
N SER A 39 0.66 -23.33 2.72
CA SER A 39 0.06 -24.56 3.23
C SER A 39 -0.45 -24.41 4.66
N LEU A 40 -1.27 -25.37 5.10
CA LEU A 40 -1.71 -25.40 6.51
C LEU A 40 -0.53 -25.62 7.47
N ASP A 41 0.51 -26.33 7.04
CA ASP A 41 1.70 -26.53 7.86
C ASP A 41 2.52 -25.24 7.98
N ASP A 42 2.53 -24.37 6.96
CA ASP A 42 3.09 -23.03 7.07
C ASP A 42 2.31 -22.17 8.08
N ILE A 43 0.98 -22.29 8.10
CA ILE A 43 0.15 -21.59 9.10
C ILE A 43 0.47 -22.07 10.53
N LYS A 44 0.69 -23.38 10.73
CA LYS A 44 1.10 -23.95 12.03
C LYS A 44 2.47 -23.44 12.49
N GLN A 45 3.32 -23.02 11.56
CA GLN A 45 4.65 -22.45 11.84
C GLN A 45 4.60 -20.92 12.04
N PHE A 46 3.42 -20.35 12.30
CA PHE A 46 3.27 -18.90 12.50
C PHE A 46 4.26 -18.36 13.54
N ARG A 47 5.01 -17.32 13.16
CA ARG A 47 6.05 -16.63 13.96
C ARG A 47 7.26 -17.51 14.30
N GLN A 48 7.44 -18.67 13.68
CA GLN A 48 8.64 -19.45 13.86
C GLN A 48 9.76 -18.96 12.93
N LEU A 49 11.00 -19.11 13.35
CA LEU A 49 12.17 -18.70 12.57
C LEU A 49 12.21 -19.45 11.23
N GLY A 50 12.30 -18.69 10.13
CA GLY A 50 12.37 -19.22 8.78
C GLY A 50 11.03 -19.67 8.18
N SER A 51 9.89 -19.48 8.90
CA SER A 51 8.57 -19.82 8.37
C SER A 51 8.12 -18.84 7.29
N LEU A 52 7.20 -19.30 6.42
CA LEU A 52 6.52 -18.43 5.44
C LEU A 52 5.48 -17.49 6.09
N THR A 53 5.25 -17.62 7.39
CA THR A 53 4.28 -16.83 8.15
C THR A 53 4.95 -16.07 9.30
N PRO A 54 5.84 -15.09 8.99
CA PRO A 54 6.51 -14.29 10.01
C PRO A 54 5.51 -13.46 10.83
N GLY A 55 5.95 -12.90 11.96
CA GLY A 55 5.09 -12.16 12.88
C GLY A 55 4.42 -10.91 12.27
N HIS A 56 5.01 -10.35 11.24
CA HIS A 56 4.47 -9.25 10.42
C HIS A 56 4.62 -9.60 8.94
N PRO A 57 3.75 -9.09 8.04
CA PRO A 57 3.85 -9.39 6.62
C PRO A 57 5.16 -8.89 6.01
N GLU A 58 5.78 -9.71 5.18
CA GLU A 58 7.03 -9.37 4.49
C GLU A 58 6.87 -9.53 2.98
N TYR A 59 7.04 -8.41 2.26
CA TYR A 59 7.01 -8.39 0.80
C TYR A 59 8.12 -9.23 0.18
N GLY A 60 7.74 -10.09 -0.76
CA GLY A 60 8.67 -10.97 -1.46
C GLY A 60 9.07 -12.22 -0.66
N HIS A 61 8.55 -12.41 0.55
CA HIS A 61 8.72 -13.60 1.36
C HIS A 61 7.51 -14.54 1.26
N THR A 62 6.30 -14.02 1.40
CA THR A 62 5.05 -14.77 1.26
C THR A 62 4.28 -14.27 0.05
N ASP A 63 3.83 -15.16 -0.82
CA ASP A 63 3.02 -14.80 -1.98
C ASP A 63 1.70 -14.15 -1.56
N GLY A 64 1.31 -13.06 -2.25
CA GLY A 64 0.11 -12.29 -1.94
C GLY A 64 0.31 -11.16 -0.94
N ILE A 65 1.52 -10.98 -0.39
CA ILE A 65 1.86 -9.83 0.46
C ILE A 65 2.32 -8.65 -0.42
N ASP A 66 1.59 -7.54 -0.33
CA ASP A 66 1.84 -6.35 -1.14
C ASP A 66 2.85 -5.37 -0.54
N ALA A 67 3.05 -5.40 0.78
CA ALA A 67 4.01 -4.54 1.46
C ALA A 67 4.49 -5.16 2.78
N THR A 68 5.76 -4.94 3.12
CA THR A 68 6.28 -5.23 4.46
C THR A 68 5.76 -4.18 5.43
N THR A 69 5.11 -4.63 6.50
CA THR A 69 4.56 -3.77 7.55
C THR A 69 4.99 -4.25 8.93
N GLY A 70 4.55 -3.53 9.98
CA GLY A 70 4.98 -3.72 11.35
C GLY A 70 5.31 -2.37 11.98
N PRO A 71 6.22 -1.55 11.38
CA PRO A 71 6.32 -0.13 11.75
C PRO A 71 5.04 0.60 11.34
N LEU A 72 4.26 1.04 12.33
CA LEU A 72 2.93 1.63 12.13
C LEU A 72 2.97 2.87 11.22
N GLY A 73 1.86 3.12 10.52
CA GLY A 73 1.68 4.22 9.58
C GLY A 73 2.35 4.04 8.21
N GLN A 74 3.45 3.27 8.11
CA GLN A 74 4.15 3.11 6.83
C GLN A 74 3.34 2.32 5.80
N GLY A 75 2.50 1.37 6.25
CA GLY A 75 1.58 0.66 5.38
C GLY A 75 0.59 1.60 4.69
N LEU A 76 -0.01 2.52 5.44
CA LEU A 76 -0.90 3.54 4.88
C LEU A 76 -0.16 4.44 3.86
N GLY A 77 1.05 4.90 4.20
CA GLY A 77 1.85 5.70 3.27
C GLY A 77 2.20 4.95 1.97
N MET A 78 2.52 3.64 2.05
CA MET A 78 2.76 2.82 0.87
C MET A 78 1.47 2.58 0.07
N ALA A 79 0.32 2.38 0.73
CA ALA A 79 -0.97 2.26 0.05
C ALA A 79 -1.34 3.55 -0.73
N VAL A 80 -1.05 4.72 -0.17
CA VAL A 80 -1.17 6.01 -0.89
C VAL A 80 -0.30 6.02 -2.14
N GLY A 81 0.95 5.58 -2.04
CA GLY A 81 1.85 5.47 -3.19
C GLY A 81 1.35 4.49 -4.27
N MET A 82 0.80 3.35 -3.87
CA MET A 82 0.19 2.38 -4.80
C MET A 82 -1.00 2.98 -5.56
N ALA A 83 -1.88 3.72 -4.86
CA ALA A 83 -3.01 4.39 -5.48
C ALA A 83 -2.57 5.55 -6.41
N MET A 84 -1.48 6.26 -6.08
CA MET A 84 -0.86 7.24 -6.98
C MET A 84 -0.34 6.57 -8.25
N ALA A 85 0.32 5.41 -8.12
CA ALA A 85 0.85 4.66 -9.25
C ALA A 85 -0.29 4.17 -10.17
N GLU A 86 -1.35 3.58 -9.60
CA GLU A 86 -2.53 3.18 -10.39
C GLU A 86 -3.07 4.35 -11.20
N ARG A 87 -3.32 5.49 -10.56
CA ARG A 87 -3.90 6.67 -11.21
C ARG A 87 -3.01 7.21 -12.34
N HIS A 88 -1.71 7.31 -12.10
CA HIS A 88 -0.74 7.76 -13.10
C HIS A 88 -0.66 6.79 -14.28
N LEU A 89 -0.44 5.52 -14.00
CA LEU A 89 -0.26 4.50 -15.03
C LEU A 89 -1.55 4.27 -15.84
N ALA A 90 -2.72 4.32 -15.21
CA ALA A 90 -4.00 4.25 -15.90
C ALA A 90 -4.15 5.41 -16.91
N ALA A 91 -3.77 6.63 -16.52
CA ALA A 91 -3.83 7.79 -17.40
C ALA A 91 -2.80 7.73 -18.55
N VAL A 92 -1.62 7.14 -18.30
CA VAL A 92 -0.56 7.01 -19.30
C VAL A 92 -0.82 5.86 -20.28
N TYR A 93 -1.30 4.71 -19.79
CA TYR A 93 -1.30 3.46 -20.58
C TYR A 93 -2.68 2.96 -21.02
N ASN A 94 -3.78 3.35 -20.35
CA ASN A 94 -5.10 2.95 -20.84
C ASN A 94 -5.41 3.63 -22.18
N ARG A 95 -6.15 2.94 -23.02
CA ARG A 95 -6.60 3.42 -24.33
C ARG A 95 -8.11 3.19 -24.48
N PRO A 96 -8.81 3.88 -25.36
CA PRO A 96 -10.22 3.60 -25.62
C PRO A 96 -10.46 2.12 -25.92
N GLY A 97 -11.31 1.49 -25.12
CA GLY A 97 -11.58 0.04 -25.21
C GLY A 97 -10.55 -0.86 -24.50
N TYR A 98 -9.48 -0.31 -23.95
CA TYR A 98 -8.41 -1.06 -23.27
C TYR A 98 -8.10 -0.48 -21.90
N ASN A 99 -8.96 -0.77 -20.93
CA ASN A 99 -8.71 -0.45 -19.52
C ASN A 99 -7.86 -1.56 -18.88
N ILE A 100 -6.57 -1.55 -19.18
CA ILE A 100 -5.64 -2.57 -18.69
C ILE A 100 -5.18 -2.30 -17.25
N ILE A 101 -5.38 -1.09 -16.74
CA ILE A 101 -5.07 -0.65 -15.38
C ILE A 101 -6.35 -0.05 -14.79
N ASP A 102 -7.01 -0.80 -13.91
CA ASP A 102 -8.28 -0.42 -13.28
C ASP A 102 -8.50 -1.25 -12.01
N HIS A 103 -7.74 -0.94 -10.97
CA HIS A 103 -7.79 -1.68 -9.72
C HIS A 103 -7.78 -0.74 -8.51
N TYR A 104 -8.19 -1.25 -7.38
CA TYR A 104 -8.23 -0.54 -6.11
C TYR A 104 -7.05 -0.91 -5.23
N THR A 105 -6.67 0.03 -4.37
CA THR A 105 -5.78 -0.22 -3.24
C THR A 105 -6.61 -0.18 -1.97
N TYR A 106 -6.57 -1.26 -1.21
CA TYR A 106 -7.19 -1.37 0.11
C TYR A 106 -6.11 -1.34 1.17
N ALA A 107 -6.36 -0.63 2.27
CA ALA A 107 -5.50 -0.68 3.45
C ALA A 107 -6.34 -0.96 4.69
N LEU A 108 -5.82 -1.79 5.59
CA LEU A 108 -6.40 -1.98 6.92
C LEU A 108 -5.49 -1.32 7.96
N VAL A 109 -6.02 -0.36 8.68
CA VAL A 109 -5.32 0.42 9.70
C VAL A 109 -5.98 0.24 11.06
N GLY A 110 -5.23 0.39 12.13
CA GLY A 110 -5.72 0.45 13.48
C GLY A 110 -5.55 1.83 14.10
N ASP A 111 -5.98 1.98 15.36
CA ASP A 111 -5.85 3.23 16.13
C ASP A 111 -4.38 3.72 16.17
N GLY A 112 -3.43 2.81 16.45
CA GLY A 112 -2.01 3.14 16.50
C GLY A 112 -1.44 3.62 15.16
N ASP A 113 -1.87 3.03 14.02
CA ASP A 113 -1.48 3.53 12.70
C ASP A 113 -1.90 5.00 12.50
N LEU A 114 -3.12 5.33 12.90
CA LEU A 114 -3.67 6.67 12.70
C LEU A 114 -3.09 7.71 13.66
N MET A 115 -2.47 7.30 14.77
CA MET A 115 -1.74 8.20 15.69
C MET A 115 -0.37 8.62 15.16
N GLU A 116 0.24 7.84 14.25
CA GLU A 116 1.53 8.17 13.68
C GLU A 116 1.51 9.50 12.89
N GLY A 117 2.52 10.34 13.07
CA GLY A 117 2.66 11.59 12.32
C GLY A 117 2.69 11.36 10.81
N LEU A 118 3.34 10.29 10.36
CA LEU A 118 3.35 9.84 8.98
C LEU A 118 1.95 9.66 8.39
N SER A 119 1.01 9.13 9.18
CA SER A 119 -0.38 8.93 8.71
C SER A 119 -1.06 10.26 8.40
N GLN A 120 -0.73 11.33 9.14
CA GLN A 120 -1.24 12.68 8.87
C GLN A 120 -0.71 13.19 7.51
N GLU A 121 0.56 12.94 7.21
CA GLU A 121 1.17 13.28 5.93
C GLU A 121 0.51 12.49 4.79
N ALA A 122 0.35 11.19 4.93
CA ALA A 122 -0.26 10.30 3.95
C ALA A 122 -1.72 10.65 3.67
N ILE A 123 -2.53 10.91 4.71
CA ILE A 123 -3.93 11.33 4.60
C ILE A 123 -4.04 12.62 3.79
N ASN A 124 -3.20 13.61 4.07
CA ASN A 124 -3.20 14.88 3.34
C ASN A 124 -2.78 14.72 1.87
N ILE A 125 -1.76 13.90 1.58
CA ILE A 125 -1.31 13.62 0.21
C ILE A 125 -2.46 12.98 -0.58
N ALA A 126 -3.10 11.95 -0.03
CA ALA A 126 -4.18 11.23 -0.70
C ALA A 126 -5.40 12.11 -1.00
N GLY A 127 -5.83 12.92 -0.02
CA GLY A 127 -6.95 13.84 -0.20
C GLY A 127 -6.65 14.93 -1.24
N ASN A 128 -5.45 15.54 -1.18
CA ASN A 128 -5.01 16.55 -2.17
C ASN A 128 -4.97 15.99 -3.60
N LYS A 129 -4.57 14.74 -3.77
CA LYS A 129 -4.52 14.06 -5.07
C LYS A 129 -5.84 13.42 -5.47
N LYS A 130 -6.88 13.46 -4.61
CA LYS A 130 -8.19 12.82 -4.81
C LYS A 130 -8.06 11.35 -5.28
N LEU A 131 -7.32 10.54 -4.54
CA LEU A 131 -7.04 9.15 -4.90
C LEU A 131 -8.29 8.27 -4.71
N SER A 132 -9.24 8.36 -5.62
CA SER A 132 -10.57 7.73 -5.52
C SER A 132 -10.57 6.20 -5.47
N LYS A 133 -9.47 5.56 -5.89
CA LYS A 133 -9.30 4.10 -5.80
C LYS A 133 -8.52 3.65 -4.56
N LEU A 134 -8.35 4.53 -3.59
CA LEU A 134 -7.84 4.19 -2.25
C LEU A 134 -9.01 4.04 -1.28
N VAL A 135 -9.19 2.84 -0.74
CA VAL A 135 -10.21 2.51 0.28
C VAL A 135 -9.49 2.03 1.53
N VAL A 136 -9.66 2.76 2.63
CA VAL A 136 -9.06 2.42 3.91
C VAL A 136 -10.15 1.89 4.85
N LEU A 137 -9.93 0.70 5.42
CA LEU A 137 -10.74 0.17 6.52
C LEU A 137 -10.01 0.49 7.82
N TYR A 138 -10.70 1.09 8.75
CA TYR A 138 -10.17 1.45 10.05
C TYR A 138 -10.79 0.57 11.13
N ASP A 139 -10.00 -0.32 11.72
CA ASP A 139 -10.36 -1.12 12.88
C ASP A 139 -10.38 -0.23 14.12
N SER A 140 -11.55 0.27 14.48
CA SER A 140 -11.78 1.22 15.56
C SER A 140 -12.27 0.48 16.81
N ASN A 141 -11.34 -0.07 17.58
CA ASN A 141 -11.62 -0.90 18.75
C ASN A 141 -11.36 -0.18 20.09
N ASN A 142 -10.86 1.05 20.07
CA ASN A 142 -10.55 1.90 21.23
C ASN A 142 -9.50 1.32 22.19
N ILE A 143 -8.64 0.42 21.74
CA ILE A 143 -7.59 -0.21 22.57
C ILE A 143 -6.23 -0.07 21.87
N SER A 144 -5.27 0.45 22.64
CA SER A 144 -3.85 0.40 22.31
C SER A 144 -3.13 -0.68 23.10
N LEU A 145 -1.82 -0.86 22.88
CA LEU A 145 -1.02 -1.86 23.59
C LEU A 145 -1.00 -1.59 25.11
N ASP A 146 -0.94 -0.33 25.52
CA ASP A 146 -0.86 0.07 26.93
C ASP A 146 -2.23 0.12 27.63
N GLY A 147 -3.35 0.18 26.87
CA GLY A 147 -4.69 0.25 27.46
C GLY A 147 -5.71 0.94 26.60
N PRO A 148 -6.77 1.49 27.24
CA PRO A 148 -7.80 2.26 26.54
C PRO A 148 -7.23 3.46 25.77
N LEU A 149 -7.79 3.70 24.58
CA LEU A 149 -7.29 4.72 23.66
C LEU A 149 -7.45 6.16 24.21
N ASP A 150 -8.46 6.41 25.03
CA ASP A 150 -8.75 7.70 25.65
C ASP A 150 -7.66 8.17 26.63
N LEU A 151 -6.76 7.28 27.04
CA LEU A 151 -5.57 7.66 27.82
C LEU A 151 -4.57 8.47 27.02
N SER A 152 -4.60 8.37 25.69
CA SER A 152 -3.56 8.94 24.80
C SER A 152 -4.12 9.83 23.69
N THR A 153 -5.40 9.77 23.37
CA THR A 153 -6.03 10.60 22.34
C THR A 153 -7.49 10.92 22.62
N SER A 154 -7.91 12.10 22.18
CA SER A 154 -9.30 12.54 22.14
C SER A 154 -9.74 12.93 20.73
N GLU A 155 -9.06 12.41 19.72
CA GLU A 155 -9.22 12.83 18.34
C GLU A 155 -10.57 12.39 17.74
N ASN A 156 -11.11 13.24 16.86
CA ASN A 156 -12.24 12.92 16.01
C ASN A 156 -11.74 12.52 14.61
N ALA A 157 -11.56 11.21 14.39
CA ALA A 157 -11.09 10.68 13.10
C ALA A 157 -11.98 11.13 11.93
N ALA A 158 -13.32 11.09 12.09
CA ALA A 158 -14.26 11.55 11.06
C ALA A 158 -14.02 13.01 10.65
N GLY A 159 -13.83 13.88 11.63
CA GLY A 159 -13.53 15.30 11.41
C GLY A 159 -12.22 15.49 10.64
N ARG A 160 -11.17 14.79 11.05
CA ARG A 160 -9.84 14.85 10.43
C ARG A 160 -9.88 14.42 8.97
N PHE A 161 -10.44 13.25 8.66
CA PHE A 161 -10.48 12.75 7.29
C PHE A 161 -11.33 13.63 6.38
N LYS A 162 -12.49 14.10 6.83
CA LYS A 162 -13.33 15.04 6.08
C LYS A 162 -12.60 16.35 5.79
N ALA A 163 -11.88 16.91 6.78
CA ALA A 163 -11.08 18.12 6.59
C ALA A 163 -9.92 17.92 5.60
N ALA A 164 -9.37 16.71 5.51
CA ALA A 164 -8.35 16.34 4.54
C ALA A 164 -8.90 15.99 3.15
N GLY A 165 -10.22 16.10 2.90
CA GLY A 165 -10.83 15.87 1.61
C GLY A 165 -11.16 14.40 1.30
N TRP A 166 -11.34 13.56 2.32
CA TRP A 166 -11.75 12.18 2.19
C TRP A 166 -13.26 12.02 2.36
N ASP A 167 -13.82 10.97 1.75
CA ASP A 167 -15.10 10.44 2.16
C ASP A 167 -14.94 9.59 3.43
N TYR A 168 -15.89 9.74 4.32
CA TYR A 168 -15.95 9.00 5.58
C TYR A 168 -17.29 8.29 5.71
N SER A 169 -17.24 7.02 6.07
CA SER A 169 -18.39 6.23 6.51
C SER A 169 -18.11 5.49 7.80
N LEU A 170 -19.18 5.18 8.54
CA LEU A 170 -19.12 4.47 9.82
C LEU A 170 -19.95 3.20 9.71
N VAL A 171 -19.35 2.08 10.09
CA VAL A 171 -20.01 0.78 10.32
C VAL A 171 -20.03 0.56 11.83
N GLN A 172 -21.23 0.38 12.38
CA GLN A 172 -21.42 0.32 13.84
C GLN A 172 -21.09 -1.04 14.46
N ASP A 173 -21.17 -2.11 13.68
CA ASP A 173 -20.85 -3.46 14.12
C ASP A 173 -19.92 -4.15 13.11
N GLY A 174 -18.68 -4.39 13.52
CA GLY A 174 -17.69 -5.10 12.72
C GLY A 174 -18.04 -6.56 12.41
N ASN A 175 -19.09 -7.11 13.02
CA ASN A 175 -19.63 -8.43 12.68
C ASN A 175 -20.74 -8.37 11.61
N ASP A 176 -21.26 -7.19 11.26
CA ASP A 176 -22.20 -7.01 10.17
C ASP A 176 -21.46 -6.93 8.81
N LEU A 177 -21.23 -8.10 8.22
CA LEU A 177 -20.57 -8.20 6.92
C LEU A 177 -21.37 -7.53 5.80
N ALA A 178 -22.70 -7.43 5.91
CA ALA A 178 -23.51 -6.80 4.88
C ALA A 178 -23.35 -5.28 4.93
N GLU A 179 -23.27 -4.67 6.12
CA GLU A 179 -22.99 -3.24 6.29
C GLU A 179 -21.58 -2.89 5.79
N ILE A 180 -20.57 -3.72 6.13
CA ILE A 180 -19.19 -3.54 5.63
C ILE A 180 -19.16 -3.61 4.09
N GLU A 181 -19.81 -4.60 3.50
CA GLU A 181 -19.88 -4.74 2.04
C GLU A 181 -20.55 -3.53 1.38
N ALA A 182 -21.65 -3.04 1.96
CA ALA A 182 -22.36 -1.86 1.47
C ALA A 182 -21.49 -0.61 1.55
N ALA A 183 -20.74 -0.43 2.63
CA ALA A 183 -19.79 0.68 2.80
C ALA A 183 -18.66 0.63 1.76
N ILE A 184 -18.08 -0.55 1.51
CA ILE A 184 -17.06 -0.72 0.46
C ILE A 184 -17.64 -0.44 -0.93
N LYS A 185 -18.85 -0.90 -1.23
CA LYS A 185 -19.53 -0.61 -2.51
C LYS A 185 -19.80 0.89 -2.69
N ALA A 186 -20.12 1.60 -1.61
CA ALA A 186 -20.29 3.06 -1.63
C ALA A 186 -18.94 3.77 -1.85
N ALA A 187 -17.90 3.39 -1.12
CA ALA A 187 -16.54 3.92 -1.27
C ALA A 187 -16.02 3.80 -2.70
N LYS A 188 -16.31 2.70 -3.38
CA LYS A 188 -15.91 2.50 -4.80
C LYS A 188 -16.61 3.42 -5.80
N LYS A 189 -17.62 4.16 -5.39
CA LYS A 189 -18.32 5.16 -6.23
C LYS A 189 -17.88 6.59 -5.93
N SER A 190 -17.03 6.78 -4.93
CA SER A 190 -16.51 8.09 -4.54
C SER A 190 -15.52 8.62 -5.58
N ASP A 191 -15.48 9.95 -5.72
CA ASP A 191 -14.48 10.69 -6.53
C ASP A 191 -13.21 11.05 -5.74
N ARG A 192 -13.12 10.61 -4.48
CA ARG A 192 -12.03 10.90 -3.53
C ARG A 192 -11.66 9.66 -2.72
N PRO A 193 -10.52 9.64 -2.02
CA PRO A 193 -10.17 8.52 -1.16
C PRO A 193 -11.22 8.35 -0.05
N SER A 194 -11.47 7.11 0.33
CA SER A 194 -12.50 6.78 1.30
C SER A 194 -11.91 6.07 2.52
N ILE A 195 -12.39 6.46 3.71
CA ILE A 195 -12.16 5.71 4.93
C ILE A 195 -13.49 5.18 5.47
N ILE A 196 -13.49 3.91 5.84
CA ILE A 196 -14.60 3.21 6.47
C ILE A 196 -14.17 2.89 7.90
N GLU A 197 -14.66 3.64 8.86
CA GLU A 197 -14.46 3.33 10.28
C GLU A 197 -15.39 2.20 10.67
N VAL A 198 -14.80 1.07 11.11
CA VAL A 198 -15.54 -0.12 11.53
C VAL A 198 -15.37 -0.27 13.03
N LYS A 199 -16.46 -0.16 13.79
CA LYS A 199 -16.44 -0.39 15.23
C LYS A 199 -16.29 -1.87 15.50
N THR A 200 -15.24 -2.23 16.23
CA THR A 200 -14.93 -3.60 16.59
C THR A 200 -14.68 -3.73 18.09
N VAL A 201 -14.59 -4.96 18.55
CA VAL A 201 -14.15 -5.27 19.90
C VAL A 201 -12.94 -6.16 19.81
N ILE A 202 -11.79 -5.67 20.26
CA ILE A 202 -10.55 -6.47 20.26
C ILE A 202 -10.77 -7.79 21.03
N GLY A 203 -10.35 -8.92 20.45
CA GLY A 203 -10.53 -10.24 21.06
C GLY A 203 -11.98 -10.67 21.22
N TYR A 204 -12.87 -10.24 20.32
CA TYR A 204 -14.30 -10.56 20.33
C TYR A 204 -14.55 -12.05 20.52
N GLY A 205 -15.46 -12.41 21.42
CA GLY A 205 -15.78 -13.79 21.78
C GLY A 205 -14.82 -14.43 22.78
N THR A 206 -13.70 -13.78 23.14
CA THR A 206 -12.82 -14.27 24.21
C THR A 206 -13.25 -13.73 25.59
N PRO A 207 -12.93 -14.42 26.68
CA PRO A 207 -13.16 -13.87 28.04
C PRO A 207 -12.40 -12.57 28.32
N LEU A 208 -11.40 -12.23 27.52
CA LEU A 208 -10.57 -11.03 27.64
C LEU A 208 -10.90 -9.94 26.63
N GLN A 209 -12.02 -10.10 25.90
CA GLN A 209 -12.44 -9.12 24.87
C GLN A 209 -12.53 -7.68 25.42
N GLY A 210 -12.24 -6.71 24.58
CA GLY A 210 -12.29 -5.29 24.95
C GLY A 210 -11.15 -4.85 25.86
N THR A 211 -10.12 -5.66 26.04
CA THR A 211 -8.94 -5.31 26.84
C THR A 211 -7.65 -5.42 26.06
N ASN A 212 -6.63 -4.69 26.50
CA ASN A 212 -5.30 -4.77 25.90
C ASN A 212 -4.56 -6.12 26.13
N LYS A 213 -5.08 -6.99 27.01
CA LYS A 213 -4.51 -8.31 27.30
C LYS A 213 -4.52 -9.26 26.08
N VAL A 214 -5.35 -8.97 25.09
CA VAL A 214 -5.40 -9.75 23.82
C VAL A 214 -4.65 -9.07 22.68
N HIS A 215 -4.02 -7.92 22.92
CA HIS A 215 -3.29 -7.18 21.90
C HIS A 215 -1.92 -7.83 21.65
N GLY A 216 -1.86 -8.74 20.66
CA GLY A 216 -0.61 -9.41 20.27
C GLY A 216 -0.09 -10.46 21.29
N ALA A 217 -0.88 -10.84 22.26
CA ALA A 217 -0.54 -11.82 23.27
C ALA A 217 -1.36 -13.11 23.12
N ALA A 218 -0.75 -14.26 23.44
CA ALA A 218 -1.46 -15.52 23.53
C ALA A 218 -2.45 -15.48 24.70
N ILE A 219 -3.72 -15.85 24.43
CA ILE A 219 -4.78 -15.78 25.43
C ILE A 219 -4.77 -16.96 26.43
N GLY A 220 -3.98 -18.01 26.15
CA GLY A 220 -3.89 -19.22 26.98
C GLY A 220 -5.00 -20.25 26.69
N GLU A 221 -4.70 -21.51 27.04
CA GLU A 221 -5.55 -22.66 26.66
C GLU A 221 -7.00 -22.58 27.17
N ASP A 222 -7.20 -22.12 28.40
CA ASP A 222 -8.55 -22.06 28.98
C ASP A 222 -9.42 -20.99 28.31
N ASN A 223 -8.82 -19.84 27.96
CA ASN A 223 -9.51 -18.83 27.18
C ASN A 223 -9.78 -19.28 25.74
N VAL A 224 -8.85 -20.07 25.13
CA VAL A 224 -9.09 -20.71 23.82
C VAL A 224 -10.30 -21.64 23.90
N LYS A 225 -10.41 -22.51 24.94
CA LYS A 225 -11.55 -23.39 25.12
C LYS A 225 -12.87 -22.61 25.27
N ALA A 226 -12.85 -21.52 26.04
CA ALA A 226 -14.01 -20.66 26.23
C ALA A 226 -14.44 -19.98 24.92
N THR A 227 -13.46 -19.50 24.15
CA THR A 227 -13.68 -18.88 22.82
C THR A 227 -14.26 -19.88 21.82
N ARG A 228 -13.74 -21.10 21.77
CA ARG A 228 -14.31 -22.16 20.93
C ARG A 228 -15.78 -22.45 21.27
N LYS A 229 -16.11 -22.50 22.56
CA LYS A 229 -17.51 -22.65 23.02
C LYS A 229 -18.38 -21.46 22.60
N PHE A 230 -17.87 -20.25 22.66
CA PHE A 230 -18.60 -19.05 22.21
C PHE A 230 -18.95 -19.13 20.73
N TYR A 231 -18.02 -19.60 19.88
CA TYR A 231 -18.21 -19.74 18.43
C TYR A 231 -18.89 -21.09 18.04
N ASN A 232 -19.24 -21.95 18.99
CA ASN A 232 -19.73 -23.33 18.74
C ASN A 232 -18.78 -24.12 17.81
N TRP A 233 -17.46 -23.99 18.06
CA TRP A 233 -16.40 -24.57 17.23
C TRP A 233 -15.84 -25.82 17.87
N ASP A 234 -16.33 -27.01 17.47
CA ASP A 234 -15.95 -28.30 18.06
C ASP A 234 -14.86 -29.06 17.29
N LEU A 235 -14.43 -28.55 16.15
CA LEU A 235 -13.37 -29.16 15.34
C LEU A 235 -12.01 -29.11 16.05
N ALA A 236 -11.10 -30.02 15.73
CA ALA A 236 -9.73 -29.95 16.23
C ALA A 236 -9.00 -28.67 15.75
N PRO A 237 -7.91 -28.26 16.39
CA PRO A 237 -7.09 -27.15 15.89
C PRO A 237 -6.65 -27.39 14.44
N PHE A 238 -6.77 -26.36 13.62
CA PHE A 238 -6.47 -26.37 12.17
C PHE A 238 -7.34 -27.32 11.32
N GLU A 239 -8.46 -27.79 11.85
CA GLU A 239 -9.49 -28.48 11.08
C GLU A 239 -10.60 -27.51 10.68
N PHE A 240 -11.10 -27.67 9.46
CA PHE A 240 -12.15 -26.85 8.88
C PHE A 240 -13.15 -27.74 8.14
N THR A 241 -14.41 -27.32 8.10
CA THR A 241 -15.46 -28.05 7.40
C THR A 241 -15.36 -27.87 5.89
N LYS A 242 -15.86 -28.83 5.15
CA LYS A 242 -15.82 -28.83 3.67
C LYS A 242 -16.54 -27.61 3.08
N ASP A 243 -17.62 -27.16 3.68
CA ASP A 243 -18.41 -26.01 3.22
C ASP A 243 -17.59 -24.70 3.24
N ILE A 244 -16.67 -24.53 4.18
CA ILE A 244 -15.74 -23.38 4.18
C ILE A 244 -14.87 -23.40 2.92
N TYR A 245 -14.26 -24.55 2.61
CA TYR A 245 -13.44 -24.67 1.40
C TYR A 245 -14.27 -24.50 0.12
N ASP A 246 -15.47 -25.06 0.06
CA ASP A 246 -16.37 -24.92 -1.09
C ASP A 246 -16.79 -23.46 -1.30
N GLN A 247 -17.03 -22.69 -0.23
CA GLN A 247 -17.35 -21.28 -0.30
C GLN A 247 -16.19 -20.46 -0.88
N TYR A 248 -14.97 -20.68 -0.40
CA TYR A 248 -13.79 -19.99 -0.94
C TYR A 248 -13.52 -20.40 -2.39
N GLN A 249 -13.72 -21.68 -2.74
CA GLN A 249 -13.61 -22.14 -4.12
C GLN A 249 -14.60 -21.41 -5.04
N GLY A 250 -15.85 -21.23 -4.60
CA GLY A 250 -16.86 -20.48 -5.36
C GLY A 250 -16.44 -19.02 -5.62
N TYR A 251 -15.79 -18.37 -4.65
CA TYR A 251 -15.23 -17.03 -4.87
C TYR A 251 -14.08 -17.04 -5.88
N LEU A 252 -13.18 -18.02 -5.81
CA LEU A 252 -12.06 -18.16 -6.73
C LEU A 252 -12.50 -18.40 -8.17
N ASP A 253 -13.54 -19.20 -8.38
CA ASP A 253 -14.10 -19.46 -9.71
C ASP A 253 -14.58 -18.16 -10.37
N ILE A 254 -15.28 -17.30 -9.61
CA ILE A 254 -15.71 -15.98 -10.10
C ILE A 254 -14.49 -15.11 -10.46
N LYS A 255 -13.45 -15.09 -9.60
CA LYS A 255 -12.24 -14.27 -9.82
C LYS A 255 -11.42 -14.76 -11.00
N SER A 256 -11.31 -16.08 -11.17
CA SER A 256 -10.63 -16.68 -12.33
C SER A 256 -11.24 -16.22 -13.66
N VAL A 257 -12.57 -16.12 -13.75
CA VAL A 257 -13.24 -15.58 -14.96
C VAL A 257 -12.87 -14.12 -15.20
N GLN A 258 -12.75 -13.30 -14.14
CA GLN A 258 -12.36 -11.90 -14.28
C GLN A 258 -10.90 -11.78 -14.71
N TYR A 259 -10.01 -12.58 -14.14
CA TYR A 259 -8.60 -12.65 -14.52
C TYR A 259 -8.45 -13.06 -15.99
N GLN A 260 -9.15 -14.09 -16.45
CA GLN A 260 -9.10 -14.54 -17.84
C GLN A 260 -9.57 -13.46 -18.82
N LYS A 261 -10.64 -12.75 -18.49
CA LYS A 261 -11.11 -11.61 -19.32
C LYS A 261 -10.04 -10.52 -19.43
N TRP A 262 -9.36 -10.21 -18.33
CA TRP A 262 -8.28 -9.24 -18.34
C TRP A 262 -7.09 -9.74 -19.17
N GLN A 263 -6.71 -11.00 -19.07
CA GLN A 263 -5.63 -11.58 -19.88
C GLN A 263 -5.93 -11.48 -21.39
N ASP A 264 -7.16 -11.77 -21.79
CA ASP A 264 -7.57 -11.63 -23.18
C ASP A 264 -7.52 -10.19 -23.65
N LEU A 265 -7.92 -9.23 -22.80
CA LEU A 265 -7.80 -7.81 -23.08
C LEU A 265 -6.33 -7.38 -23.20
N TYR A 266 -5.50 -7.77 -22.24
CA TYR A 266 -4.09 -7.41 -22.19
C TYR A 266 -3.31 -8.01 -23.37
N ARG A 267 -3.65 -9.24 -23.79
CA ARG A 267 -3.06 -9.85 -24.99
C ARG A 267 -3.35 -9.03 -26.26
N LYS A 268 -4.58 -8.57 -26.44
CA LYS A 268 -4.95 -7.71 -27.57
C LYS A 268 -4.22 -6.37 -27.50
N TYR A 269 -4.20 -5.76 -26.33
CA TYR A 269 -3.45 -4.53 -26.07
C TYR A 269 -1.97 -4.68 -26.42
N SER A 270 -1.35 -5.78 -26.00
CA SER A 270 0.08 -6.04 -26.20
C SER A 270 0.47 -6.18 -27.69
N LEU A 271 -0.46 -6.62 -28.52
CA LEU A 271 -0.24 -6.71 -29.98
C LEU A 271 -0.36 -5.35 -30.67
N GLU A 272 -1.22 -4.47 -30.15
CA GLU A 272 -1.49 -3.17 -30.75
C GLU A 272 -0.57 -2.06 -30.22
N PHE A 273 -0.20 -2.12 -28.91
CA PHE A 273 0.54 -1.08 -28.19
C PHE A 273 1.88 -1.62 -27.64
N THR A 274 2.72 -2.16 -28.52
CA THR A 274 3.98 -2.84 -28.15
C THR A 274 4.96 -1.93 -27.40
N ASN A 275 5.03 -0.65 -27.76
CA ASN A 275 5.91 0.34 -27.11
C ASN A 275 5.47 0.62 -25.67
N GLU A 276 4.16 0.82 -25.48
CA GLU A 276 3.57 1.03 -24.15
C GLU A 276 3.81 -0.17 -23.23
N VAL A 277 3.64 -1.37 -23.74
CA VAL A 277 3.93 -2.60 -22.99
C VAL A 277 5.41 -2.68 -22.62
N SER A 278 6.30 -2.39 -23.55
CA SER A 278 7.74 -2.37 -23.29
C SER A 278 8.10 -1.39 -22.17
N GLN A 279 7.51 -0.19 -22.17
CA GLN A 279 7.74 0.82 -21.14
C GLN A 279 7.14 0.39 -19.80
N LEU A 280 5.87 -0.08 -19.78
CA LEU A 280 5.16 -0.51 -18.58
C LEU A 280 5.86 -1.69 -17.87
N THR A 281 6.45 -2.60 -18.64
CA THR A 281 7.10 -3.81 -18.11
C THR A 281 8.61 -3.67 -17.90
N ALA A 282 9.17 -2.50 -18.21
CA ALA A 282 10.63 -2.25 -18.06
C ALA A 282 11.05 -2.37 -16.59
N LYS A 283 11.99 -3.30 -16.34
CA LYS A 283 12.51 -3.57 -15.00
C LYS A 283 13.64 -2.64 -14.57
N THR A 284 14.30 -1.98 -15.52
CA THR A 284 15.43 -1.08 -15.28
C THR A 284 15.26 0.19 -16.08
N LEU A 285 15.94 1.26 -15.66
CA LEU A 285 16.04 2.48 -16.45
C LEU A 285 17.09 2.29 -17.55
N ASP A 286 16.80 2.81 -18.76
CA ASP A 286 17.81 2.95 -19.81
C ASP A 286 18.71 4.14 -19.45
N THR A 287 19.93 3.85 -19.09
CA THR A 287 20.99 4.82 -18.77
C THR A 287 22.12 4.83 -19.79
N ALA A 288 21.98 4.10 -20.90
CA ALA A 288 22.98 4.11 -21.96
C ALA A 288 23.15 5.54 -22.51
N ASP A 289 24.39 5.92 -22.80
CA ASP A 289 24.79 7.22 -23.38
C ASP A 289 24.42 8.46 -22.56
N ILE A 290 23.98 8.31 -21.29
CA ILE A 290 23.77 9.41 -20.39
C ILE A 290 25.15 9.96 -19.98
N LYS A 291 25.38 11.24 -20.23
CA LYS A 291 26.65 11.91 -19.98
C LYS A 291 26.43 13.29 -19.42
N THR A 292 27.34 13.72 -18.56
CA THR A 292 27.42 15.09 -18.12
C THR A 292 28.19 15.93 -19.16
N SER A 293 27.79 17.18 -19.30
CA SER A 293 28.52 18.20 -20.10
C SER A 293 29.78 18.70 -19.42
N TYR A 294 29.96 18.43 -18.14
CA TYR A 294 31.06 18.94 -17.32
C TYR A 294 32.35 18.10 -17.48
N LYS A 295 33.50 18.76 -17.28
CA LYS A 295 34.82 18.17 -17.42
C LYS A 295 35.56 18.14 -16.08
N THR A 296 36.59 17.30 -15.99
CA THR A 296 37.48 17.30 -14.83
C THR A 296 38.14 18.68 -14.65
N GLY A 297 38.00 19.24 -13.46
CA GLY A 297 38.50 20.60 -13.11
C GLY A 297 37.42 21.68 -13.14
N ASP A 298 36.21 21.39 -13.63
CA ASP A 298 35.09 22.36 -13.53
C ASP A 298 34.60 22.47 -12.08
N GLU A 299 34.40 23.68 -11.61
CA GLU A 299 33.83 23.99 -10.29
C GLU A 299 32.29 24.11 -10.42
N ILE A 300 31.57 23.02 -10.21
CA ILE A 300 30.12 22.95 -10.43
C ILE A 300 29.42 22.41 -9.17
N ALA A 301 28.32 23.05 -8.78
CA ALA A 301 27.48 22.51 -7.73
C ALA A 301 26.89 21.15 -8.14
N THR A 302 27.02 20.12 -7.29
CA THR A 302 26.58 18.75 -7.56
C THR A 302 25.12 18.64 -7.95
N ARG A 303 24.25 19.53 -7.45
CA ARG A 303 22.82 19.62 -7.83
C ARG A 303 22.63 19.91 -9.32
N ASN A 304 23.53 20.67 -9.97
CA ASN A 304 23.45 20.96 -11.40
C ASN A 304 23.75 19.70 -12.20
N VAL A 305 24.80 18.96 -11.80
CA VAL A 305 25.15 17.69 -12.42
C VAL A 305 24.03 16.68 -12.27
N SER A 306 23.49 16.52 -11.04
CA SER A 306 22.36 15.63 -10.77
C SER A 306 21.14 16.01 -11.62
N SER A 307 20.82 17.30 -11.73
CA SER A 307 19.70 17.78 -12.55
C SER A 307 19.89 17.43 -14.03
N GLU A 308 21.05 17.69 -14.60
CA GLU A 308 21.36 17.37 -16.00
C GLU A 308 21.17 15.88 -16.29
N LEU A 309 21.67 15.00 -15.42
CA LEU A 309 21.54 13.56 -15.57
C LEU A 309 20.07 13.12 -15.40
N MET A 310 19.34 13.69 -14.44
CA MET A 310 17.93 13.36 -14.22
C MET A 310 17.05 13.73 -15.43
N GLN A 311 17.29 14.90 -16.07
CA GLN A 311 16.56 15.27 -17.29
C GLN A 311 16.80 14.27 -18.42
N GLN A 312 18.05 13.82 -18.61
CA GLN A 312 18.38 12.82 -19.63
C GLN A 312 17.73 11.45 -19.31
N ILE A 313 17.74 11.02 -18.03
CA ILE A 313 17.07 9.80 -17.57
C ILE A 313 15.57 9.90 -17.84
N ALA A 314 14.93 11.00 -17.46
CA ALA A 314 13.51 11.21 -17.64
C ALA A 314 13.09 11.19 -19.11
N LYS A 315 13.88 11.79 -19.98
CA LYS A 315 13.63 11.81 -21.43
C LYS A 315 13.64 10.43 -22.06
N LYS A 316 14.53 9.54 -21.60
CA LYS A 316 14.64 8.16 -22.09
C LYS A 316 13.63 7.19 -21.44
N ASN A 317 13.17 7.52 -20.24
CA ASN A 317 12.41 6.62 -19.38
C ASN A 317 11.08 7.25 -18.94
N PRO A 318 9.99 7.09 -19.69
CA PRO A 318 8.67 7.62 -19.31
C PRO A 318 8.18 7.12 -17.94
N GLN A 319 8.61 5.95 -17.50
CA GLN A 319 8.28 5.36 -16.20
C GLN A 319 9.04 6.01 -15.01
N PHE A 320 9.99 6.93 -15.27
CA PHE A 320 10.73 7.63 -14.23
C PHE A 320 10.02 8.92 -13.86
N TRP A 321 9.49 9.01 -12.65
CA TRP A 321 8.78 10.17 -12.12
C TRP A 321 8.95 10.29 -10.61
N GLY A 322 8.59 11.42 -10.03
CA GLY A 322 8.77 11.63 -8.59
C GLY A 322 8.69 13.08 -8.21
N GLY A 323 9.32 13.46 -7.09
CA GLY A 323 9.26 14.85 -6.66
C GLY A 323 10.07 15.14 -5.41
N ALA A 324 9.77 16.25 -4.76
CA ALA A 324 10.50 16.71 -3.59
C ALA A 324 9.55 17.08 -2.44
N ALA A 325 10.10 17.02 -1.22
CA ALA A 325 9.46 17.59 -0.04
C ALA A 325 9.69 19.10 0.00
N ASP A 326 8.93 19.83 -0.85
CA ASP A 326 8.94 21.28 -1.00
C ASP A 326 10.30 21.93 -1.41
N LEU A 327 11.22 21.14 -1.95
CA LEU A 327 12.57 21.58 -2.29
C LEU A 327 12.96 21.36 -3.75
N SER A 328 11.99 21.13 -4.65
CA SER A 328 12.26 20.79 -6.06
C SER A 328 13.11 21.84 -6.80
N SER A 329 12.89 23.13 -6.53
CA SER A 329 13.67 24.23 -7.10
C SER A 329 15.10 24.30 -6.55
N SER A 330 15.27 24.10 -5.25
CA SER A 330 16.58 24.12 -4.57
C SER A 330 17.41 22.90 -4.92
N ASN A 331 16.78 21.74 -4.98
CA ASN A 331 17.41 20.45 -5.34
C ASN A 331 17.57 20.29 -6.84
N LYS A 332 16.90 21.13 -7.65
CA LYS A 332 16.87 21.03 -9.12
C LYS A 332 16.40 19.66 -9.62
N THR A 333 15.39 19.08 -8.94
CA THR A 333 14.84 17.77 -9.27
C THR A 333 13.51 17.85 -10.03
N TYR A 334 13.08 19.05 -10.43
CA TYR A 334 11.91 19.24 -11.28
C TYR A 334 12.20 18.79 -12.71
N LEU A 335 11.38 17.90 -13.25
CA LEU A 335 11.46 17.43 -14.64
C LEU A 335 10.76 18.45 -15.55
N SER A 336 11.54 19.19 -16.34
CA SER A 336 11.14 20.45 -16.98
C SER A 336 9.98 20.29 -17.96
N ASP A 337 9.91 19.18 -18.69
CA ASP A 337 8.98 18.99 -19.81
C ASP A 337 7.74 18.15 -19.42
N ASP A 338 7.59 17.75 -18.16
CA ASP A 338 6.74 16.63 -17.78
C ASP A 338 5.48 17.01 -16.96
N GLY A 339 5.27 18.27 -16.69
CA GLY A 339 4.10 18.75 -15.95
C GLY A 339 4.00 18.20 -14.50
N ASN A 340 3.00 18.67 -13.77
CA ASN A 340 2.78 18.29 -12.37
C ASN A 340 1.70 17.21 -12.25
N PHE A 341 1.96 16.19 -11.42
CA PHE A 341 0.96 15.20 -11.04
C PHE A 341 -0.08 15.82 -10.11
N THR A 342 -1.27 16.05 -10.64
CA THR A 342 -2.41 16.64 -9.93
C THR A 342 -3.70 15.89 -10.25
N ASP A 343 -4.80 16.25 -9.58
CA ASP A 343 -6.12 15.73 -9.92
C ASP A 343 -6.49 15.99 -11.39
N GLY A 344 -6.24 17.19 -11.89
CA GLY A 344 -6.52 17.58 -13.29
C GLY A 344 -5.45 17.13 -14.29
N ASN A 345 -4.30 16.63 -13.86
CA ASN A 345 -3.21 16.18 -14.73
C ASN A 345 -2.54 14.92 -14.17
N PRO A 346 -3.18 13.76 -14.24
CA PRO A 346 -2.64 12.50 -13.71
C PRO A 346 -1.45 11.96 -14.51
N ILE A 347 -1.20 12.44 -15.72
CA ILE A 347 -0.03 12.06 -16.53
C ILE A 347 1.25 12.82 -16.14
N GLY A 348 1.13 13.90 -15.34
CA GLY A 348 2.29 14.68 -14.90
C GLY A 348 3.28 13.83 -14.11
N ARG A 349 4.58 14.11 -14.27
CA ARG A 349 5.66 13.34 -13.66
C ARG A 349 6.33 14.03 -12.47
N ASN A 350 5.95 15.27 -12.13
CA ASN A 350 6.44 15.98 -10.97
C ASN A 350 5.42 15.93 -9.82
N ILE A 351 5.82 15.37 -8.69
CA ILE A 351 4.98 15.26 -7.50
C ILE A 351 5.39 16.34 -6.49
N PHE A 352 4.44 17.16 -6.09
CA PHE A 352 4.63 18.10 -4.97
C PHE A 352 4.11 17.43 -3.70
N PHE A 353 5.03 17.00 -2.84
CA PHE A 353 4.69 16.36 -1.56
C PHE A 353 4.42 17.37 -0.44
N GLY A 354 4.91 18.63 -0.60
CA GLY A 354 4.96 19.61 0.47
C GLY A 354 6.02 19.23 1.51
N VAL A 355 6.07 19.92 2.65
CA VAL A 355 7.02 19.63 3.73
C VAL A 355 6.59 18.34 4.45
N ARG A 356 6.84 17.20 3.82
CA ARG A 356 6.41 15.85 4.23
C ARG A 356 7.41 14.80 3.76
N GLU A 357 8.60 14.78 4.35
CA GLU A 357 9.70 13.91 3.94
C GLU A 357 9.33 12.44 4.15
N PHE A 358 8.71 12.09 5.27
CA PHE A 358 8.36 10.72 5.59
C PHE A 358 7.21 10.21 4.70
N GLY A 359 6.16 11.03 4.52
CA GLY A 359 5.05 10.73 3.61
C GLY A 359 5.51 10.59 2.16
N MET A 360 6.42 11.46 1.70
CA MET A 360 7.08 11.34 0.41
C MET A 360 7.77 9.98 0.25
N ALA A 361 8.63 9.63 1.19
CA ALA A 361 9.46 8.43 1.07
C ALA A 361 8.61 7.15 1.11
N THR A 362 7.57 7.09 1.96
CA THR A 362 6.67 5.93 1.97
C THR A 362 5.79 5.86 0.73
N ALA A 363 5.33 6.98 0.19
CA ALA A 363 4.62 7.01 -1.09
C ALA A 363 5.51 6.54 -2.25
N ILE A 364 6.78 6.97 -2.30
CA ILE A 364 7.78 6.49 -3.27
C ILE A 364 7.97 4.96 -3.15
N ASN A 365 8.05 4.43 -1.93
CA ASN A 365 8.11 2.98 -1.73
C ASN A 365 6.85 2.30 -2.28
N GLY A 366 5.67 2.85 -2.02
CA GLY A 366 4.40 2.32 -2.53
C GLY A 366 4.31 2.34 -4.06
N ILE A 367 4.76 3.42 -4.72
CA ILE A 367 4.82 3.51 -6.18
C ILE A 367 5.73 2.41 -6.75
N ASN A 368 6.90 2.19 -6.13
CA ASN A 368 7.83 1.16 -6.60
C ASN A 368 7.35 -0.27 -6.30
N LEU A 369 6.62 -0.49 -5.19
CA LEU A 369 5.96 -1.77 -4.88
C LEU A 369 4.86 -2.10 -5.89
N HIS A 370 4.11 -1.10 -6.34
CA HIS A 370 3.08 -1.28 -7.35
C HIS A 370 3.64 -1.85 -8.66
N GLY A 371 4.83 -1.41 -9.06
CA GLY A 371 5.45 -1.74 -10.34
C GLY A 371 5.02 -0.81 -11.48
N GLY A 372 5.63 -0.98 -12.65
CA GLY A 372 5.38 -0.13 -13.83
C GLY A 372 5.99 1.27 -13.75
N SER A 373 6.63 1.59 -12.63
CA SER A 373 7.24 2.89 -12.37
C SER A 373 8.64 2.75 -11.76
N ARG A 374 9.41 3.81 -11.86
CA ARG A 374 10.66 4.05 -11.12
C ARG A 374 10.56 5.42 -10.48
N ALA A 375 10.23 5.43 -9.18
CA ALA A 375 9.94 6.67 -8.50
C ALA A 375 11.15 7.18 -7.70
N PHE A 376 11.29 8.52 -7.67
CA PHE A 376 12.29 9.21 -6.86
C PHE A 376 11.66 10.20 -5.88
N GLY A 377 12.32 10.38 -4.73
CA GLY A 377 12.01 11.42 -3.75
C GLY A 377 13.25 12.26 -3.44
N SER A 378 13.08 13.57 -3.22
CA SER A 378 14.19 14.47 -3.01
C SER A 378 13.98 15.42 -1.84
N THR A 379 15.04 15.62 -1.05
CA THR A 379 15.12 16.62 0.01
C THR A 379 16.57 16.98 0.28
N PHE A 380 16.84 17.94 1.19
CA PHE A 380 18.20 18.15 1.68
C PHE A 380 18.67 17.00 2.56
N PHE A 381 19.96 16.71 2.53
CA PHE A 381 20.54 15.58 3.26
C PHE A 381 20.29 15.67 4.77
N VAL A 382 20.30 16.85 5.35
CA VAL A 382 19.99 17.08 6.77
C VAL A 382 18.58 16.58 7.14
N PHE A 383 17.64 16.58 6.21
CA PHE A 383 16.27 16.11 6.43
C PHE A 383 16.10 14.60 6.18
N SER A 384 17.19 13.87 5.87
CA SER A 384 17.15 12.41 5.78
C SER A 384 16.71 11.75 7.08
N ASP A 385 16.91 12.40 8.22
CA ASP A 385 16.45 11.89 9.52
C ASP A 385 14.92 11.77 9.60
N TYR A 386 14.16 12.65 8.93
CA TYR A 386 12.69 12.57 8.91
C TYR A 386 12.17 11.36 8.11
N LEU A 387 12.91 10.85 7.14
CA LEU A 387 12.48 9.74 6.27
C LEU A 387 13.31 8.45 6.46
N LYS A 388 14.19 8.42 7.43
CA LYS A 388 15.11 7.30 7.69
C LYS A 388 14.41 5.94 7.82
N ALA A 389 13.26 5.90 8.50
CA ALA A 389 12.50 4.67 8.67
C ALA A 389 11.95 4.13 7.34
N ALA A 390 11.54 5.01 6.42
CA ALA A 390 11.09 4.61 5.09
C ALA A 390 12.25 4.12 4.21
N ILE A 391 13.44 4.72 4.32
CA ILE A 391 14.65 4.24 3.63
C ILE A 391 15.00 2.83 4.09
N ARG A 392 14.96 2.58 5.42
CA ARG A 392 15.19 1.25 5.99
C ARG A 392 14.19 0.24 5.41
N LEU A 393 12.91 0.60 5.33
CA LEU A 393 11.88 -0.29 4.82
C LEU A 393 12.03 -0.53 3.30
N ALA A 394 12.45 0.48 2.53
CA ALA A 394 12.82 0.30 1.13
C ALA A 394 13.94 -0.74 0.96
N ALA A 395 14.98 -0.65 1.79
CA ALA A 395 16.11 -1.58 1.76
C ALA A 395 15.68 -3.01 2.15
N LEU A 396 14.88 -3.17 3.22
CA LEU A 396 14.35 -4.48 3.64
C LEU A 396 13.52 -5.15 2.54
N GLN A 397 12.71 -4.37 1.82
CA GLN A 397 11.88 -4.85 0.71
C GLN A 397 12.63 -4.93 -0.62
N LYS A 398 13.92 -4.55 -0.66
CA LYS A 398 14.76 -4.52 -1.87
C LYS A 398 14.14 -3.69 -3.00
N LEU A 399 13.56 -2.55 -2.66
CA LEU A 399 12.89 -1.68 -3.62
C LEU A 399 13.89 -0.84 -4.41
N PRO A 400 13.61 -0.55 -5.68
CA PRO A 400 14.40 0.36 -6.50
C PRO A 400 14.09 1.84 -6.22
N SER A 401 13.73 2.18 -4.99
CA SER A 401 13.41 3.55 -4.57
C SER A 401 14.66 4.41 -4.64
N THR A 402 14.56 5.55 -5.33
CA THR A 402 15.66 6.50 -5.48
C THR A 402 15.44 7.70 -4.59
N PHE A 403 16.39 7.97 -3.68
CA PHE A 403 16.36 9.17 -2.84
C PHE A 403 17.51 10.09 -3.22
N VAL A 404 17.17 11.32 -3.63
CA VAL A 404 18.12 12.34 -4.06
C VAL A 404 18.33 13.33 -2.91
N PHE A 405 19.52 13.26 -2.29
CA PHE A 405 19.91 14.12 -1.20
C PHE A 405 20.94 15.13 -1.64
N LEU A 406 20.71 16.40 -1.29
CA LEU A 406 21.66 17.47 -1.53
C LEU A 406 22.12 18.08 -0.23
N MET A 407 23.41 18.38 -0.16
CA MET A 407 23.98 19.08 1.00
C MET A 407 23.71 20.58 0.88
N ILE A 408 23.39 21.21 2.01
CA ILE A 408 23.40 22.65 2.16
C ILE A 408 24.84 23.02 2.54
N HIS A 409 25.46 23.90 1.79
CA HIS A 409 26.77 24.51 2.13
C HIS A 409 26.54 25.78 2.92
#